data_5d173a2c5e02233501740238626fcd17
#
_entry.id   5d173a2c5e02233501740238626fcd17
#
_cell.length_a   1.000
_cell.length_b   1.000
_cell.length_c   1.000
_cell.angle_alpha   90.00
_cell.angle_beta   90.00
_cell.angle_gamma   90.00
#
_symmetry.space_group_name_H-M   'P 1'
#
loop_
_entity.id
_entity.type
_entity.pdbx_description
1 polymer ?
#
loop_
_entity_poly.entity_id
_entity_poly.type
_entity_poly.pdbx_seq_one_letter_code
_entity_poly.pdbx_strand_id
1 'polypeptide(L)'
;KLTINQRSLSNYDENVIFSNVLIDAEPNGQCINCHSYKNYKTDNMLFHMRQGYGGTMIVNNGELKKIDLKIDETISAGVYPAWHPTHNLIAFSTNKTGQSFHTKDLNKIEVQDTESDLILYDVDNNEVSIISELENELEVFPTWSPDGKKLYFCSAEFEYHIDTIAKETEMIQRYKEVKYDLYSVDFNPETRQFSNVEMIYNAADSLGQSVTLPRVSPDGRYLLFAQ
;
A
#
# COMPACT_ATOMS: atom_id res chain seq x y z
N LYS A 1 -17.49 9.15 -14.55
CA LYS A 1 -16.20 9.07 -15.24
C LYS A 1 -15.09 9.41 -14.27
N LEU A 2 -14.12 8.51 -14.10
CA LEU A 2 -12.91 8.72 -13.31
C LEU A 2 -11.73 8.93 -14.26
N THR A 3 -10.86 9.88 -13.94
CA THR A 3 -9.69 10.21 -14.74
C THR A 3 -8.48 10.49 -13.85
N ILE A 4 -7.29 10.16 -14.35
CA ILE A 4 -6.02 10.67 -13.84
C ILE A 4 -5.63 11.81 -14.76
N ASN A 5 -5.46 13.00 -14.23
CA ASN A 5 -5.17 14.21 -14.99
C ASN A 5 -3.81 14.78 -14.58
N GLN A 6 -3.10 15.31 -15.55
CA GLN A 6 -1.93 16.15 -15.36
C GLN A 6 -2.31 17.61 -15.58
N ARG A 7 -1.89 18.50 -14.68
CA ARG A 7 -2.11 19.94 -14.80
C ARG A 7 -0.78 20.69 -14.80
N SER A 8 -0.62 21.62 -15.73
CA SER A 8 0.48 22.57 -15.70
C SER A 8 0.23 23.64 -14.63
N LEU A 9 1.25 23.93 -13.82
CA LEU A 9 1.18 25.02 -12.83
C LEU A 9 1.43 26.40 -13.44
N SER A 10 1.96 26.47 -14.65
CA SER A 10 2.28 27.73 -15.34
C SER A 10 1.11 28.33 -16.10
N ASN A 11 0.24 27.50 -16.68
CA ASN A 11 -0.90 27.94 -17.49
C ASN A 11 -2.23 27.28 -17.09
N TYR A 12 -2.18 26.34 -16.13
CA TYR A 12 -3.33 25.58 -15.63
C TYR A 12 -4.01 24.66 -16.67
N ASP A 13 -3.38 24.43 -17.81
CA ASP A 13 -3.87 23.46 -18.79
C ASP A 13 -3.94 22.08 -18.18
N GLU A 14 -5.02 21.36 -18.48
CA GLU A 14 -5.30 20.04 -17.96
C GLU A 14 -5.32 19.00 -19.08
N ASN A 15 -4.53 17.96 -18.94
CA ASN A 15 -4.48 16.83 -19.85
C ASN A 15 -4.89 15.54 -19.13
N VAL A 16 -5.77 14.77 -19.76
CA VAL A 16 -6.14 13.45 -19.29
C VAL A 16 -5.02 12.48 -19.59
N ILE A 17 -4.41 11.91 -18.54
CA ILE A 17 -3.41 10.86 -18.68
C ILE A 17 -4.09 9.52 -18.89
N PHE A 18 -5.14 9.25 -18.08
CA PHE A 18 -5.90 8.01 -18.18
C PHE A 18 -7.38 8.26 -17.83
N SER A 19 -8.27 7.51 -18.50
CA SER A 19 -9.70 7.57 -18.23
C SER A 19 -10.30 6.17 -18.17
N ASN A 20 -11.10 5.89 -17.15
CA ASN A 20 -11.75 4.60 -16.96
C ASN A 20 -12.70 4.18 -18.11
N VAL A 21 -13.17 5.13 -18.91
CA VAL A 21 -14.04 4.85 -20.07
C VAL A 21 -13.25 4.48 -21.33
N LEU A 22 -11.92 4.55 -21.32
CA LEU A 22 -11.09 4.10 -22.44
C LEU A 22 -11.06 2.57 -22.58
N ILE A 23 -11.35 1.85 -21.50
CA ILE A 23 -11.28 0.37 -21.43
C ILE A 23 -12.68 -0.23 -21.57
N ASP A 24 -13.68 0.42 -20.98
CA ASP A 24 -15.06 -0.08 -20.99
C ASP A 24 -16.04 1.09 -21.13
N ALA A 25 -16.85 1.02 -22.15
CA ALA A 25 -17.91 2.00 -22.43
C ALA A 25 -19.17 1.77 -21.58
N GLU A 26 -19.23 0.71 -20.76
CA GLU A 26 -20.38 0.45 -19.90
C GLU A 26 -20.60 1.58 -18.87
N PRO A 27 -21.86 1.85 -18.51
CA PRO A 27 -22.21 3.00 -17.66
C PRO A 27 -21.49 3.06 -16.32
N ASN A 28 -21.10 1.92 -15.80
CA ASN A 28 -20.45 1.81 -14.49
C ASN A 28 -18.93 1.96 -14.55
N GLY A 29 -18.30 1.88 -15.74
CA GLY A 29 -16.86 2.05 -15.96
C GLY A 29 -15.99 1.26 -14.99
N GLN A 30 -14.69 1.24 -15.23
CA GLN A 30 -13.74 0.65 -14.28
C GLN A 30 -13.44 1.65 -13.15
N CYS A 31 -13.39 1.18 -11.90
CA CYS A 31 -12.87 1.99 -10.80
C CYS A 31 -11.35 2.11 -10.94
N ILE A 32 -10.82 3.34 -10.84
CA ILE A 32 -9.39 3.64 -10.85
C ILE A 32 -9.03 4.25 -9.50
N ASN A 33 -8.00 3.74 -8.86
CA ASN A 33 -7.50 4.30 -7.59
C ASN A 33 -6.00 4.04 -7.38
N CYS A 34 -5.47 4.52 -6.25
CA CYS A 34 -4.11 4.25 -5.78
C CYS A 34 -3.03 4.56 -6.81
N HIS A 35 -3.12 5.70 -7.52
CA HIS A 35 -2.04 6.10 -8.41
C HIS A 35 -0.80 6.55 -7.61
N SER A 36 0.37 6.17 -8.11
CA SER A 36 1.67 6.52 -7.52
C SER A 36 2.70 6.75 -8.61
N TYR A 37 3.56 7.74 -8.43
CA TYR A 37 4.58 8.13 -9.39
C TYR A 37 5.98 7.82 -8.88
N LYS A 38 6.82 7.24 -9.74
CA LYS A 38 8.25 7.11 -9.45
C LYS A 38 8.92 8.47 -9.66
N ASN A 39 9.49 9.02 -8.59
CA ASN A 39 10.22 10.31 -8.64
C ASN A 39 9.42 11.43 -9.31
N TYR A 40 8.09 11.49 -9.09
CA TYR A 40 7.19 12.51 -9.64
C TYR A 40 7.12 12.55 -11.17
N LYS A 41 7.53 11.46 -11.88
CA LYS A 41 7.51 11.37 -13.32
C LYS A 41 6.23 10.70 -13.82
N THR A 42 5.54 11.31 -14.78
CA THR A 42 4.29 10.78 -15.35
C THR A 42 4.48 9.60 -16.31
N ASP A 43 5.68 9.43 -16.85
CA ASP A 43 6.09 8.31 -17.69
C ASP A 43 6.53 7.07 -16.89
N ASN A 44 6.58 7.19 -15.55
CA ASN A 44 6.86 6.11 -14.63
C ASN A 44 5.87 6.17 -13.46
N MET A 45 4.74 5.50 -13.61
CA MET A 45 3.67 5.50 -12.62
C MET A 45 2.94 4.17 -12.57
N LEU A 46 2.15 3.99 -11.54
CA LEU A 46 1.18 2.92 -11.47
C LEU A 46 -0.18 3.42 -11.01
N PHE A 47 -1.21 2.64 -11.27
CA PHE A 47 -2.54 2.81 -10.73
C PHE A 47 -3.27 1.45 -10.69
N HIS A 48 -4.26 1.33 -9.82
CA HIS A 48 -5.09 0.14 -9.77
C HIS A 48 -6.40 0.35 -10.51
N MET A 49 -6.82 -0.68 -11.22
CA MET A 49 -8.15 -0.83 -11.74
C MET A 49 -8.89 -1.92 -10.97
N ARG A 50 -10.17 -1.73 -10.73
CA ARG A 50 -11.04 -2.70 -10.08
C ARG A 50 -12.14 -3.14 -11.03
N GLN A 51 -12.88 -4.20 -10.65
CA GLN A 51 -13.96 -4.83 -11.42
C GLN A 51 -13.45 -5.70 -12.59
N GLY A 52 -14.21 -5.84 -13.68
CA GLY A 52 -13.98 -6.83 -14.73
C GLY A 52 -12.59 -6.84 -15.37
N TYR A 53 -11.94 -5.69 -15.47
CA TYR A 53 -10.55 -5.55 -15.96
C TYR A 53 -9.56 -5.25 -14.83
N GLY A 54 -9.93 -5.59 -13.59
CA GLY A 54 -9.13 -5.30 -12.40
C GLY A 54 -7.68 -5.78 -12.52
N GLY A 55 -6.78 -5.08 -11.84
CA GLY A 55 -5.35 -5.35 -11.77
C GLY A 55 -4.54 -4.07 -11.59
N THR A 56 -3.23 -4.25 -11.41
CA THR A 56 -2.29 -3.14 -11.33
C THR A 56 -1.78 -2.80 -12.72
N MET A 57 -1.92 -1.54 -13.09
CA MET A 57 -1.41 -0.98 -14.34
C MET A 57 -0.11 -0.24 -14.05
N ILE A 58 0.96 -0.59 -14.74
CA ILE A 58 2.25 0.11 -14.64
C ILE A 58 2.54 0.80 -15.98
N VAL A 59 2.87 2.07 -15.89
CA VAL A 59 3.53 2.81 -16.96
C VAL A 59 5.02 2.85 -16.64
N ASN A 60 5.84 2.27 -17.48
CA ASN A 60 7.29 2.26 -17.35
C ASN A 60 7.91 2.82 -18.61
N ASN A 61 8.56 3.99 -18.50
CA ASN A 61 9.10 4.74 -19.65
C ASN A 61 8.05 4.99 -20.77
N GLY A 62 6.80 5.28 -20.37
CA GLY A 62 5.70 5.53 -21.31
C GLY A 62 5.00 4.27 -21.83
N GLU A 63 5.49 3.09 -21.55
CA GLU A 63 4.85 1.82 -21.93
C GLU A 63 3.90 1.33 -20.84
N LEU A 64 2.65 1.06 -21.21
CA LEU A 64 1.62 0.56 -20.31
C LEU A 64 1.62 -0.96 -20.26
N LYS A 65 1.73 -1.54 -19.07
CA LYS A 65 1.64 -2.97 -18.82
C LYS A 65 0.65 -3.25 -17.68
N LYS A 66 -0.21 -4.24 -17.83
CA LYS A 66 -0.99 -4.81 -16.73
C LYS A 66 -0.16 -5.91 -16.07
N ILE A 67 -0.08 -5.87 -14.76
CA ILE A 67 0.59 -6.89 -13.95
C ILE A 67 -0.38 -7.57 -13.02
N ASP A 68 -0.08 -8.80 -12.66
CA ASP A 68 -0.72 -9.54 -11.59
C ASP A 68 0.26 -9.65 -10.42
N LEU A 69 -0.14 -9.12 -9.27
CA LEU A 69 0.64 -9.19 -8.03
C LEU A 69 0.21 -10.37 -7.16
N LYS A 70 -0.78 -11.14 -7.61
CA LYS A 70 -1.28 -12.28 -6.87
C LYS A 70 -0.50 -13.53 -7.25
N ILE A 71 0.25 -14.03 -6.29
CA ILE A 71 0.91 -15.33 -6.30
C ILE A 71 0.30 -16.21 -5.18
N ASP A 72 0.67 -17.46 -5.08
CA ASP A 72 0.10 -18.39 -4.09
C ASP A 72 0.36 -17.92 -2.64
N GLU A 73 1.48 -17.23 -2.40
CA GLU A 73 1.90 -16.73 -1.10
C GLU A 73 1.28 -15.38 -0.74
N THR A 74 0.66 -14.65 -1.68
CA THR A 74 0.08 -13.33 -1.40
C THR A 74 -1.37 -13.41 -0.96
N ILE A 75 -1.76 -12.59 0.02
CA ILE A 75 -3.14 -12.50 0.52
C ILE A 75 -4.09 -11.99 -0.57
N SER A 76 -3.66 -10.94 -1.29
CA SER A 76 -4.47 -10.28 -2.33
C SER A 76 -3.58 -9.54 -3.34
N ALA A 77 -4.19 -8.84 -4.29
CA ALA A 77 -3.49 -7.86 -5.10
C ALA A 77 -2.91 -6.74 -4.22
N GLY A 78 -1.72 -6.27 -4.56
CA GLY A 78 -1.02 -5.24 -3.78
C GLY A 78 -1.76 -3.90 -3.75
N VAL A 79 -1.70 -3.21 -2.61
CA VAL A 79 -2.21 -1.86 -2.37
C VAL A 79 -1.12 -1.00 -1.73
N TYR A 80 -1.36 0.29 -1.54
CA TYR A 80 -0.42 1.24 -0.92
C TYR A 80 1.00 1.20 -1.52
N PRO A 81 1.14 1.40 -2.84
CA PRO A 81 2.41 1.29 -3.54
C PRO A 81 3.45 2.34 -3.11
N ALA A 82 4.69 1.89 -2.96
CA ALA A 82 5.86 2.73 -2.72
C ALA A 82 6.97 2.39 -3.71
N TRP A 83 7.25 3.29 -4.66
CA TRP A 83 8.36 3.13 -5.59
C TRP A 83 9.71 3.27 -4.89
N HIS A 84 10.62 2.34 -5.18
CA HIS A 84 12.02 2.51 -4.80
C HIS A 84 12.64 3.70 -5.54
N PRO A 85 13.41 4.57 -4.85
CA PRO A 85 13.86 5.84 -5.43
C PRO A 85 14.78 5.68 -6.65
N THR A 86 15.57 4.61 -6.72
CA THR A 86 16.58 4.44 -7.79
C THR A 86 16.39 3.19 -8.64
N HIS A 87 15.76 2.13 -8.14
CA HIS A 87 15.54 0.88 -8.87
C HIS A 87 14.09 0.74 -9.35
N ASN A 88 13.84 -0.15 -10.31
CA ASN A 88 12.50 -0.48 -10.78
C ASN A 88 11.85 -1.52 -9.84
N LEU A 89 11.75 -1.17 -8.57
CA LEU A 89 11.17 -1.97 -7.52
C LEU A 89 10.01 -1.21 -6.89
N ILE A 90 8.97 -1.92 -6.49
CA ILE A 90 7.80 -1.34 -5.83
C ILE A 90 7.44 -2.19 -4.61
N ALA A 91 7.44 -1.59 -3.44
CA ALA A 91 6.87 -2.21 -2.25
C ALA A 91 5.35 -1.99 -2.23
N PHE A 92 4.61 -3.00 -1.83
CA PHE A 92 3.17 -2.95 -1.63
C PHE A 92 2.81 -3.59 -0.30
N SER A 93 1.64 -3.25 0.18
CA SER A 93 0.92 -4.06 1.16
C SER A 93 -0.07 -4.97 0.45
N THR A 94 -0.24 -6.21 0.89
CA THR A 94 -1.25 -7.16 0.41
C THR A 94 -2.22 -7.45 1.54
N ASN A 95 -3.51 -7.11 1.38
CA ASN A 95 -4.44 -7.01 2.48
C ASN A 95 -5.73 -7.79 2.20
N LYS A 96 -6.26 -8.43 3.24
CA LYS A 96 -7.63 -8.94 3.25
C LYS A 96 -8.52 -7.94 3.97
N THR A 97 -9.02 -6.98 3.22
CA THR A 97 -9.76 -5.82 3.73
C THR A 97 -11.25 -6.11 3.82
N GLY A 98 -11.83 -5.82 4.99
CA GLY A 98 -13.27 -5.78 5.23
C GLY A 98 -13.77 -4.35 5.45
N GLN A 99 -15.08 -4.18 5.35
CA GLN A 99 -15.74 -2.91 5.63
C GLN A 99 -17.01 -3.16 6.45
N SER A 100 -17.17 -2.45 7.56
CA SER A 100 -18.36 -2.48 8.38
C SER A 100 -19.01 -1.10 8.52
N PHE A 101 -20.33 -1.10 8.72
CA PHE A 101 -21.14 0.11 8.83
C PHE A 101 -21.78 0.17 10.21
N HIS A 102 -21.55 1.27 10.94
CA HIS A 102 -22.10 1.49 12.26
C HIS A 102 -23.32 2.42 12.23
N THR A 103 -24.42 1.98 12.80
CA THR A 103 -25.66 2.81 12.83
C THR A 103 -25.68 3.79 14.01
N LYS A 104 -25.02 3.45 15.12
CA LYS A 104 -25.06 4.23 16.37
C LYS A 104 -23.75 4.91 16.74
N ASP A 105 -22.62 4.52 16.12
CA ASP A 105 -21.31 5.12 16.40
C ASP A 105 -21.15 6.46 15.67
N LEU A 106 -20.25 7.31 16.18
CA LEU A 106 -19.83 8.54 15.50
C LEU A 106 -19.07 8.18 14.20
N ASN A 107 -18.24 7.16 14.23
CA ASN A 107 -17.60 6.58 13.05
C ASN A 107 -18.62 5.69 12.33
N LYS A 108 -19.16 6.18 11.24
CA LYS A 108 -20.22 5.47 10.48
C LYS A 108 -19.68 4.31 9.66
N ILE A 109 -18.41 4.37 9.27
CA ILE A 109 -17.75 3.38 8.42
C ILE A 109 -16.44 3.02 9.10
N GLU A 110 -16.19 1.72 9.22
CA GLU A 110 -14.91 1.18 9.64
C GLU A 110 -14.35 0.32 8.53
N VAL A 111 -13.08 0.50 8.22
CA VAL A 111 -12.32 -0.34 7.29
C VAL A 111 -11.24 -1.04 8.09
N GLN A 112 -11.24 -2.35 8.06
CA GLN A 112 -10.31 -3.19 8.80
C GLN A 112 -9.68 -4.25 7.91
N ASP A 113 -8.41 -4.53 8.15
CA ASP A 113 -7.73 -5.66 7.54
C ASP A 113 -7.72 -6.84 8.53
N THR A 114 -8.04 -8.04 8.06
CA THR A 114 -7.94 -9.25 8.85
C THR A 114 -6.59 -9.94 8.69
N GLU A 115 -5.92 -9.68 7.60
CA GLU A 115 -4.58 -10.16 7.27
C GLU A 115 -3.92 -9.09 6.40
N SER A 116 -2.64 -8.81 6.63
CA SER A 116 -1.85 -7.95 5.74
C SER A 116 -0.36 -8.18 5.88
N ASP A 117 0.33 -8.26 4.74
CA ASP A 117 1.77 -8.48 4.62
C ASP A 117 2.38 -7.48 3.63
N LEU A 118 3.70 -7.38 3.64
CA LEU A 118 4.44 -6.55 2.70
C LEU A 118 5.07 -7.41 1.60
N ILE A 119 4.94 -6.94 0.35
CA ILE A 119 5.53 -7.57 -0.83
C ILE A 119 6.39 -6.60 -1.61
N LEU A 120 7.42 -7.13 -2.29
CA LEU A 120 8.25 -6.42 -3.25
C LEU A 120 7.94 -6.93 -4.65
N TYR A 121 7.66 -6.02 -5.57
CA TYR A 121 7.55 -6.31 -6.99
C TYR A 121 8.74 -5.76 -7.76
N ASP A 122 9.40 -6.65 -8.49
CA ASP A 122 10.46 -6.33 -9.44
C ASP A 122 9.86 -6.11 -10.82
N VAL A 123 9.86 -4.85 -11.27
CA VAL A 123 9.28 -4.46 -12.56
C VAL A 123 10.05 -5.03 -13.74
N ASP A 124 11.39 -5.13 -13.61
CA ASP A 124 12.27 -5.56 -14.69
C ASP A 124 12.19 -7.08 -14.90
N ASN A 125 12.12 -7.85 -13.81
CA ASN A 125 12.03 -9.32 -13.86
C ASN A 125 10.60 -9.85 -13.85
N ASN A 126 9.62 -9.02 -13.52
CA ASN A 126 8.22 -9.39 -13.32
C ASN A 126 8.04 -10.46 -12.23
N GLU A 127 8.70 -10.23 -11.08
CA GLU A 127 8.73 -11.14 -9.95
C GLU A 127 8.14 -10.48 -8.70
N VAL A 128 7.41 -11.26 -7.92
CA VAL A 128 6.90 -10.88 -6.59
C VAL A 128 7.67 -11.64 -5.54
N SER A 129 8.06 -10.98 -4.46
CA SER A 129 8.66 -11.61 -3.27
C SER A 129 8.07 -11.01 -1.99
N ILE A 130 8.06 -11.80 -0.92
CA ILE A 130 7.62 -11.36 0.40
C ILE A 130 8.74 -10.54 1.04
N ILE A 131 8.40 -9.42 1.67
CA ILE A 131 9.36 -8.56 2.39
C ILE A 131 9.54 -9.03 3.82
N SER A 132 8.44 -9.26 4.52
CA SER A 132 8.39 -9.66 5.90
C SER A 132 7.17 -10.55 6.14
N GLU A 133 7.34 -11.55 6.96
CA GLU A 133 6.29 -12.40 7.51
C GLU A 133 6.45 -12.37 9.04
N LEU A 134 5.97 -11.31 9.67
CA LEU A 134 5.87 -11.28 11.13
C LEU A 134 4.61 -12.02 11.54
N GLU A 135 4.77 -13.07 12.36
CA GLU A 135 3.62 -13.86 12.84
C GLU A 135 2.66 -12.98 13.66
N ASN A 136 1.36 -13.08 13.37
CA ASN A 136 0.29 -12.35 14.04
C ASN A 136 0.38 -10.81 13.90
N GLU A 137 1.03 -10.31 12.87
CA GLU A 137 1.14 -8.89 12.60
C GLU A 137 0.34 -8.47 11.36
N LEU A 138 -0.14 -7.24 11.40
CA LEU A 138 -0.79 -6.59 10.26
C LEU A 138 0.16 -5.52 9.72
N GLU A 139 0.79 -5.77 8.58
CA GLU A 139 1.82 -4.90 8.00
C GLU A 139 1.26 -4.05 6.86
N VAL A 140 1.39 -2.72 6.94
CA VAL A 140 0.79 -1.79 5.97
C VAL A 140 1.64 -0.53 5.73
N PHE A 141 1.30 0.23 4.69
CA PHE A 141 1.83 1.56 4.37
C PHE A 141 3.35 1.63 4.20
N PRO A 142 3.95 0.83 3.31
CA PRO A 142 5.39 0.90 3.06
C PRO A 142 5.81 2.26 2.50
N THR A 143 7.01 2.73 2.89
CA THR A 143 7.65 3.92 2.32
C THR A 143 9.18 3.80 2.38
N TRP A 144 9.86 4.12 1.29
CA TRP A 144 11.30 4.01 1.18
C TRP A 144 12.04 5.22 1.78
N SER A 145 13.23 4.97 2.32
CA SER A 145 14.21 6.03 2.53
C SER A 145 14.66 6.61 1.19
N PRO A 146 15.09 7.89 1.14
CA PRO A 146 15.52 8.52 -0.12
C PRO A 146 16.73 7.84 -0.79
N ASP A 147 17.57 7.16 -0.02
CA ASP A 147 18.70 6.38 -0.53
C ASP A 147 18.32 4.94 -0.93
N GLY A 148 17.07 4.54 -0.67
CA GLY A 148 16.53 3.22 -0.99
C GLY A 148 17.09 2.06 -0.16
N LYS A 149 17.81 2.32 0.93
CA LYS A 149 18.42 1.27 1.75
C LYS A 149 17.59 0.85 2.96
N LYS A 150 16.48 1.52 3.20
CA LYS A 150 15.57 1.23 4.30
C LYS A 150 14.13 1.39 3.85
N LEU A 151 13.28 0.46 4.25
CA LEU A 151 11.83 0.54 4.09
C LEU A 151 11.22 0.78 5.47
N TYR A 152 10.37 1.78 5.58
CA TYR A 152 9.54 2.05 6.75
C TYR A 152 8.13 1.57 6.50
N PHE A 153 7.46 1.06 7.53
CA PHE A 153 6.08 0.57 7.44
C PHE A 153 5.39 0.63 8.80
N CYS A 154 4.10 0.44 8.80
CA CYS A 154 3.33 0.30 10.04
C CYS A 154 3.01 -1.16 10.27
N SER A 155 3.14 -1.62 11.51
CA SER A 155 2.75 -2.97 11.91
C SER A 155 1.95 -2.95 13.22
N ALA A 156 0.98 -3.84 13.32
CA ALA A 156 0.15 -4.02 14.51
C ALA A 156 0.04 -5.50 14.85
N GLU A 157 0.45 -5.85 16.07
CA GLU A 157 0.20 -7.19 16.59
C GLU A 157 -1.30 -7.38 16.84
N PHE A 158 -1.85 -8.46 16.26
CA PHE A 158 -3.24 -8.83 16.47
C PHE A 158 -3.41 -10.35 16.44
N GLU A 159 -3.62 -10.94 17.61
CA GLU A 159 -3.84 -12.36 17.76
C GLU A 159 -5.34 -12.69 17.79
N TYR A 160 -5.75 -13.64 16.94
CA TYR A 160 -7.11 -14.18 16.94
C TYR A 160 -7.26 -15.24 18.03
N HIS A 161 -8.29 -15.12 18.87
CA HIS A 161 -8.50 -16.00 20.04
C HIS A 161 -9.76 -16.86 19.92
N ILE A 162 -10.64 -16.59 18.96
CA ILE A 162 -11.97 -17.20 18.87
C ILE A 162 -12.05 -18.15 17.70
N ASP A 163 -11.69 -19.42 17.92
CA ASP A 163 -11.71 -20.45 16.88
C ASP A 163 -13.12 -20.78 16.33
N THR A 164 -14.18 -20.38 17.04
CA THR A 164 -15.56 -20.71 16.68
C THR A 164 -16.25 -19.67 15.80
N ILE A 165 -15.62 -18.54 15.54
CA ILE A 165 -16.12 -17.49 14.65
C ILE A 165 -15.10 -17.17 13.57
N ALA A 166 -15.58 -16.63 12.43
CA ALA A 166 -14.68 -16.22 11.36
C ALA A 166 -13.80 -15.02 11.81
N LYS A 167 -12.56 -14.97 11.34
CA LYS A 167 -11.60 -13.88 11.63
C LYS A 167 -12.20 -12.50 11.36
N GLU A 168 -12.98 -12.34 10.29
CA GLU A 168 -13.68 -11.10 9.97
C GLU A 168 -14.66 -10.66 11.06
N THR A 169 -15.37 -11.62 11.68
CA THR A 169 -16.31 -11.32 12.77
C THR A 169 -15.56 -10.92 14.05
N GLU A 170 -14.49 -11.62 14.40
CA GLU A 170 -13.66 -11.25 15.53
C GLU A 170 -13.01 -9.88 15.35
N MET A 171 -12.46 -9.60 14.16
CA MET A 171 -11.91 -8.29 13.84
C MET A 171 -12.93 -7.17 14.01
N ILE A 172 -14.17 -7.33 13.52
CA ILE A 172 -15.25 -6.34 13.70
C ILE A 172 -15.54 -6.09 15.19
N GLN A 173 -15.44 -7.09 16.03
CA GLN A 173 -15.68 -6.94 17.48
C GLN A 173 -14.52 -6.26 18.20
N ARG A 174 -13.28 -6.50 17.77
CA ARG A 174 -12.05 -6.11 18.46
C ARG A 174 -11.20 -5.07 17.69
N TYR A 175 -11.68 -4.47 16.59
CA TYR A 175 -10.90 -3.56 15.75
C TYR A 175 -10.23 -2.40 16.51
N LYS A 176 -10.78 -1.98 17.65
CA LYS A 176 -10.21 -0.93 18.51
C LYS A 176 -8.92 -1.35 19.22
N GLU A 177 -8.65 -2.64 19.27
CA GLU A 177 -7.42 -3.20 19.85
C GLU A 177 -6.26 -3.10 18.87
N VAL A 178 -6.54 -3.03 17.54
CA VAL A 178 -5.51 -2.86 16.52
C VAL A 178 -4.85 -1.49 16.68
N LYS A 179 -3.56 -1.50 16.99
CA LYS A 179 -2.73 -0.31 17.17
C LYS A 179 -1.45 -0.47 16.38
N TYR A 180 -1.27 0.38 15.40
CA TYR A 180 -0.10 0.34 14.53
C TYR A 180 1.07 1.10 15.15
N ASP A 181 2.21 0.43 15.21
CA ASP A 181 3.51 0.98 15.52
C ASP A 181 4.31 1.24 14.25
N LEU A 182 5.39 1.98 14.35
CA LEU A 182 6.26 2.30 13.22
C LEU A 182 7.50 1.41 13.25
N TYR A 183 7.74 0.74 12.14
CA TYR A 183 8.87 -0.15 11.93
C TYR A 183 9.76 0.29 10.77
N SER A 184 10.94 -0.26 10.72
CA SER A 184 11.81 -0.21 9.55
C SER A 184 12.48 -1.56 9.32
N VAL A 185 12.86 -1.82 8.08
CA VAL A 185 13.68 -2.96 7.67
C VAL A 185 14.77 -2.47 6.73
N ASP A 186 15.99 -2.96 6.92
CA ASP A 186 17.11 -2.66 6.03
C ASP A 186 16.97 -3.41 4.71
N PHE A 187 17.34 -2.76 3.62
CA PHE A 187 17.30 -3.32 2.28
C PHE A 187 18.65 -3.18 1.57
N ASN A 188 19.13 -4.27 1.01
CA ASN A 188 20.29 -4.27 0.14
C ASN A 188 19.84 -4.29 -1.33
N PRO A 189 20.00 -3.18 -2.08
CA PRO A 189 19.51 -3.11 -3.47
C PRO A 189 20.25 -4.05 -4.43
N GLU A 190 21.50 -4.42 -4.13
CA GLU A 190 22.29 -5.30 -4.99
C GLU A 190 21.86 -6.77 -4.88
N THR A 191 21.59 -7.22 -3.65
CA THR A 191 21.15 -8.60 -3.38
C THR A 191 19.64 -8.74 -3.31
N ARG A 192 18.91 -7.62 -3.22
CA ARG A 192 17.43 -7.56 -3.04
C ARG A 192 16.96 -8.24 -1.77
N GLN A 193 17.79 -8.27 -0.75
CA GLN A 193 17.50 -8.90 0.52
C GLN A 193 17.13 -7.87 1.59
N PHE A 194 16.15 -8.24 2.41
CA PHE A 194 15.75 -7.51 3.59
C PHE A 194 16.42 -8.12 4.83
N SER A 195 16.70 -7.28 5.83
CA SER A 195 17.31 -7.69 7.10
C SER A 195 17.05 -6.66 8.19
N ASN A 196 17.28 -7.02 9.45
CA ASN A 196 17.20 -6.11 10.58
C ASN A 196 15.87 -5.35 10.70
N VAL A 197 14.78 -6.06 10.91
CA VAL A 197 13.49 -5.43 11.27
C VAL A 197 13.62 -4.79 12.65
N GLU A 198 13.26 -3.52 12.76
CA GLU A 198 13.37 -2.73 14.00
C GLU A 198 12.12 -1.88 14.23
N MET A 199 11.57 -1.91 15.44
CA MET A 199 10.55 -0.97 15.87
C MET A 199 11.18 0.40 16.12
N ILE A 200 10.74 1.41 15.37
CA ILE A 200 11.24 2.80 15.44
C ILE A 200 10.46 3.62 16.47
N TYR A 201 9.15 3.39 16.54
CA TYR A 201 8.29 4.15 17.44
C TYR A 201 7.10 3.27 17.89
N ASN A 202 7.00 3.10 19.21
CA ASN A 202 5.92 2.37 19.84
C ASN A 202 4.80 3.35 20.24
N ALA A 203 3.80 3.50 19.39
CA ALA A 203 2.64 4.36 19.64
C ALA A 203 1.57 3.64 20.46
N ALA A 204 1.45 2.33 20.30
CA ALA A 204 0.48 1.49 21.00
C ALA A 204 0.67 1.57 22.50
N ASP A 205 1.85 1.27 22.99
CA ASP A 205 2.15 1.25 24.43
C ASP A 205 2.29 2.65 25.03
N SER A 206 2.90 3.58 24.28
CA SER A 206 3.20 4.90 24.82
C SER A 206 1.98 5.81 24.92
N LEU A 207 1.06 5.75 23.96
CA LEU A 207 -0.08 6.67 23.86
C LEU A 207 -1.42 5.97 23.61
N GLY A 208 -1.45 4.65 23.41
CA GLY A 208 -2.65 3.90 23.04
C GLY A 208 -3.22 4.30 21.67
N GLN A 209 -2.35 4.80 20.80
CA GLN A 209 -2.69 5.36 19.48
C GLN A 209 -2.06 4.52 18.35
N SER A 210 -2.35 4.86 17.13
CA SER A 210 -1.78 4.24 15.93
C SER A 210 -0.99 5.24 15.12
N VAL A 211 0.11 4.78 14.54
CA VAL A 211 0.85 5.50 13.49
C VAL A 211 0.39 5.03 12.13
N THR A 212 0.12 5.93 11.21
CA THR A 212 -0.28 5.60 9.84
C THR A 212 0.40 6.48 8.81
N LEU A 213 0.47 5.98 7.57
CA LEU A 213 0.91 6.73 6.39
C LEU A 213 2.29 7.39 6.56
N PRO A 214 3.34 6.68 6.95
CA PRO A 214 4.67 7.25 7.12
C PRO A 214 5.19 7.83 5.79
N ARG A 215 5.94 8.93 5.88
CA ARG A 215 6.62 9.56 4.73
C ARG A 215 7.97 10.09 5.17
N VAL A 216 9.00 9.81 4.38
CA VAL A 216 10.35 10.31 4.65
C VAL A 216 10.57 11.61 3.86
N SER A 217 11.18 12.61 4.51
CA SER A 217 11.57 13.85 3.81
C SER A 217 12.60 13.57 2.71
N PRO A 218 12.65 14.36 1.63
CA PRO A 218 13.58 14.12 0.52
C PRO A 218 15.07 14.09 0.91
N ASP A 219 15.42 14.75 1.99
CA ASP A 219 16.78 14.78 2.54
C ASP A 219 17.06 13.66 3.57
N GLY A 220 16.06 12.80 3.84
CA GLY A 220 16.16 11.66 4.76
C GLY A 220 16.22 12.02 6.25
N ARG A 221 16.10 13.31 6.61
CA ARG A 221 16.29 13.76 8.00
C ARG A 221 15.03 13.65 8.86
N TYR A 222 13.87 13.62 8.24
CA TYR A 222 12.58 13.62 8.95
C TYR A 222 11.71 12.47 8.46
N LEU A 223 11.03 11.85 9.41
CA LEU A 223 9.97 10.88 9.15
C LEU A 223 8.67 11.48 9.71
N LEU A 224 7.69 11.68 8.83
CA LEU A 224 6.38 12.22 9.15
C LEU A 224 5.36 11.08 9.13
N PHE A 225 4.40 11.10 10.02
CA PHE A 225 3.30 10.15 10.07
C PHE A 225 2.05 10.80 10.66
N ALA A 226 0.89 10.21 10.42
CA ALA A 226 -0.33 10.56 11.13
C ALA A 226 -0.46 9.72 12.41
N GLN A 227 -1.01 10.32 13.46
CA GLN A 227 -1.23 9.68 14.76
C GLN A 227 -2.63 10.00 15.28
#